data_4d521f6a99cca2f24addf7ba7ab66f4d
#
_entry.id   4d521f6a99cca2f24addf7ba7ab66f4d
#
_cell.length_a   1.000
_cell.length_b   1.000
_cell.length_c   1.000
_cell.angle_alpha   90.00
_cell.angle_beta   90.00
_cell.angle_gamma   90.00
#
_symmetry.space_group_name_H-M   'P 1'
#
loop_
_entity.id
_entity.type
_entity.pdbx_description
1 polymer ?
#
loop_
_entity_poly.entity_id
_entity_poly.type
_entity_poly.pdbx_seq_one_letter_code
_entity_poly.pdbx_strand_id
1 'polypeptide(L)'
;PLPPLPTLSPASGGEGFDFALTETALKPLWACWALLAKARDRREPLDLDLPERRVVLDEMGRILSVAPRERLDAHRLVEDYMIAANVAAAKALEAKKAPVMYRDHEPPSREKLVALKDYLATFDLEFALGQVVRPSTFNHILTKIGDRDERPQIMEQVLRTQTQAYYAPANTGHFGLALGSYAHFTSPIRRYADLLVHRSLVGAYGLEVGKPHLRGGGRADGVAPATALTGEEAERMPALGELISKAERRAMEAERETIDRYVAAYLSQHVGDVLDTRITGVQSFGFFATVEGFGGDGLVPVSTLGTEYFRYDEKTHALIGEESGDAYTIGQRLKLRLVEANPVNGSLRFELVEGASHLPMRRGAPGKDRRPSGRRGRPANIRHRGGKR
;
A
#
# COMPACT_ATOMS: atom_id res chain seq x y z
N PRO A 1 1.18 27.99 11.28
CA PRO A 1 0.06 28.62 10.64
C PRO A 1 -0.79 27.52 10.01
N LEU A 2 -2.09 27.52 10.31
CA LEU A 2 -3.03 26.63 9.64
C LEU A 2 -2.99 26.94 8.13
N PRO A 3 -3.03 25.94 7.25
CA PRO A 3 -3.20 26.20 5.83
C PRO A 3 -4.48 27.03 5.65
N PRO A 4 -4.49 28.01 4.74
CA PRO A 4 -5.69 28.81 4.49
C PRO A 4 -6.81 27.84 4.07
N LEU A 5 -7.99 28.04 4.69
CA LEU A 5 -9.20 27.35 4.23
C LEU A 5 -9.35 27.62 2.73
N PRO A 6 -9.68 26.60 1.91
CA PRO A 6 -9.93 26.82 0.50
C PRO A 6 -11.00 27.90 0.36
N THR A 7 -10.67 28.98 -0.35
CA THR A 7 -11.64 30.02 -0.72
C THR A 7 -12.64 29.39 -1.67
N LEU A 8 -13.77 28.99 -1.14
CA LEU A 8 -14.92 28.57 -1.93
C LEU A 8 -15.44 29.82 -2.66
N SER A 9 -15.14 29.94 -3.95
CA SER A 9 -15.81 30.91 -4.81
C SER A 9 -17.32 30.62 -4.80
N PRO A 10 -18.19 31.62 -4.65
CA PRO A 10 -19.62 31.41 -4.73
C PRO A 10 -19.97 31.03 -6.16
N ALA A 11 -20.20 29.72 -6.39
CA ALA A 11 -20.86 29.26 -7.62
C ALA A 11 -22.29 29.81 -7.62
N SER A 12 -22.60 30.58 -8.62
CA SER A 12 -23.91 31.18 -8.86
C SER A 12 -25.03 30.12 -8.85
N GLY A 13 -25.99 30.25 -7.92
CA GLY A 13 -27.29 29.59 -8.00
C GLY A 13 -27.37 28.19 -7.38
N GLY A 14 -27.32 28.11 -6.05
CA GLY A 14 -27.67 26.93 -5.25
C GLY A 14 -27.80 27.35 -3.79
N GLU A 15 -28.77 26.81 -3.12
CA GLU A 15 -29.21 26.98 -1.74
C GLU A 15 -28.11 27.49 -0.78
N GLY A 16 -28.42 28.58 -0.04
CA GLY A 16 -27.44 29.35 0.73
C GLY A 16 -26.51 28.50 1.56
N PHE A 17 -25.22 28.72 1.37
CA PHE A 17 -24.15 28.15 2.19
C PHE A 17 -24.48 28.41 3.65
N ASP A 18 -24.70 27.35 4.45
CA ASP A 18 -25.04 27.46 5.86
C ASP A 18 -23.80 27.96 6.65
N PHE A 19 -23.78 29.27 6.86
CA PHE A 19 -22.70 29.96 7.57
C PHE A 19 -22.58 29.45 9.01
N ALA A 20 -23.71 29.07 9.62
CA ALA A 20 -23.76 28.55 10.97
C ALA A 20 -23.06 27.17 11.04
N LEU A 21 -23.29 26.29 10.10
CA LEU A 21 -22.61 24.97 10.02
C LEU A 21 -21.09 25.15 9.88
N THR A 22 -20.67 26.13 9.08
CA THR A 22 -19.24 26.41 8.92
C THR A 22 -18.58 26.85 10.23
N GLU A 23 -19.16 27.79 10.94
CA GLU A 23 -18.57 28.33 12.16
C GLU A 23 -18.67 27.34 13.34
N THR A 24 -19.81 26.67 13.48
CA THR A 24 -20.07 25.84 14.67
C THR A 24 -19.60 24.42 14.56
N ALA A 25 -19.44 23.89 13.34
CA ALA A 25 -19.04 22.49 13.12
C ALA A 25 -17.78 22.35 12.28
N LEU A 26 -17.73 22.92 11.06
CA LEU A 26 -16.61 22.63 10.15
C LEU A 26 -15.29 23.25 10.65
N LYS A 27 -15.27 24.50 11.09
CA LYS A 27 -14.04 25.12 11.62
C LYS A 27 -13.47 24.38 12.84
N PRO A 28 -14.24 24.03 13.87
CA PRO A 28 -13.77 23.20 14.97
C PRO A 28 -13.26 21.83 14.53
N LEU A 29 -13.95 21.18 13.57
CA LEU A 29 -13.54 19.90 13.02
C LEU A 29 -12.15 19.98 12.38
N TRP A 30 -11.91 20.98 11.52
CA TRP A 30 -10.61 21.20 10.88
C TRP A 30 -9.52 21.59 11.88
N ALA A 31 -9.85 22.40 12.89
CA ALA A 31 -8.90 22.75 13.95
C ALA A 31 -8.45 21.52 14.76
N CYS A 32 -9.39 20.62 15.09
CA CYS A 32 -9.07 19.37 15.74
C CYS A 32 -8.24 18.44 14.81
N TRP A 33 -8.59 18.36 13.52
CA TRP A 33 -7.82 17.59 12.55
C TRP A 33 -6.37 18.07 12.47
N ALA A 34 -6.10 19.36 12.53
CA ALA A 34 -4.74 19.88 12.53
C ALA A 34 -3.88 19.33 13.69
N LEU A 35 -4.50 19.02 14.84
CA LEU A 35 -3.83 18.36 15.96
C LEU A 35 -3.60 16.88 15.71
N LEU A 36 -4.58 16.18 15.12
CA LEU A 36 -4.44 14.79 14.73
C LEU A 36 -3.35 14.60 13.65
N ALA A 37 -3.31 15.47 12.65
CA ALA A 37 -2.28 15.50 11.62
C ALA A 37 -0.87 15.66 12.22
N LYS A 38 -0.68 16.60 13.16
CA LYS A 38 0.58 16.75 13.89
C LYS A 38 0.96 15.50 14.70
N ALA A 39 -0.03 14.81 15.27
CA ALA A 39 0.19 13.57 16.01
C ALA A 39 0.57 12.42 15.07
N ARG A 40 -0.04 12.36 13.88
CA ARG A 40 0.32 11.43 12.81
C ARG A 40 1.75 11.68 12.36
N ASP A 41 2.12 12.93 12.03
CA ASP A 41 3.44 13.29 11.53
C ASP A 41 4.55 12.92 12.55
N ARG A 42 4.30 13.13 13.85
CA ARG A 42 5.23 12.69 14.91
C ARG A 42 5.36 11.17 15.04
N ARG A 43 4.34 10.42 14.65
CA ARG A 43 4.35 8.96 14.67
C ARG A 43 5.06 8.36 13.46
N GLU A 44 5.18 9.13 12.36
CA GLU A 44 5.83 8.76 11.10
C GLU A 44 5.30 7.42 10.55
N PRO A 45 3.98 7.27 10.26
CA PRO A 45 3.46 6.09 9.59
C PRO A 45 4.11 5.93 8.23
N LEU A 46 4.01 4.73 7.65
CA LEU A 46 4.46 4.48 6.28
C LEU A 46 3.64 5.35 5.30
N ASP A 47 4.33 6.22 4.59
CA ASP A 47 3.72 7.15 3.63
C ASP A 47 4.00 6.71 2.20
N LEU A 48 3.12 5.88 1.65
CA LEU A 48 3.15 5.44 0.26
C LEU A 48 2.06 6.17 -0.50
N ASP A 49 2.46 7.14 -1.32
CA ASP A 49 1.54 7.87 -2.20
C ASP A 49 1.39 7.12 -3.54
N LEU A 50 0.69 5.99 -3.47
CA LEU A 50 0.38 5.19 -4.65
C LEU A 50 -0.96 5.64 -5.24
N PRO A 51 -1.01 5.98 -6.54
CA PRO A 51 -2.23 6.44 -7.16
C PRO A 51 -3.28 5.31 -7.21
N GLU A 52 -4.41 5.50 -6.54
CA GLU A 52 -5.60 4.68 -6.72
C GLU A 52 -6.26 5.03 -8.06
N ARG A 53 -6.70 4.04 -8.80
CA ARG A 53 -7.42 4.24 -10.08
C ARG A 53 -8.92 4.12 -9.86
N ARG A 54 -9.65 5.00 -10.52
CA ARG A 54 -11.11 4.97 -10.55
C ARG A 54 -11.57 4.72 -11.99
N VAL A 55 -12.35 3.66 -12.18
CA VAL A 55 -13.07 3.41 -13.42
C VAL A 55 -14.37 4.23 -13.38
N VAL A 56 -14.57 5.09 -14.38
CA VAL A 56 -15.80 5.86 -14.55
C VAL A 56 -16.62 5.19 -15.64
N LEU A 57 -17.86 4.83 -15.28
CA LEU A 57 -18.80 4.17 -16.19
C LEU A 57 -19.86 5.17 -16.69
N ASP A 58 -20.36 4.97 -17.91
CA ASP A 58 -21.55 5.66 -18.41
C ASP A 58 -22.83 5.01 -17.84
N GLU A 59 -23.99 5.57 -18.17
CA GLU A 59 -25.31 5.07 -17.73
C GLU A 59 -25.61 3.64 -18.24
N MET A 60 -24.91 3.19 -19.26
CA MET A 60 -25.03 1.85 -19.83
C MET A 60 -23.98 0.87 -19.30
N GLY A 61 -23.17 1.29 -18.32
CA GLY A 61 -22.10 0.47 -17.72
C GLY A 61 -20.85 0.34 -18.57
N ARG A 62 -20.66 1.15 -19.62
CA ARG A 62 -19.43 1.16 -20.44
C ARG A 62 -18.42 2.12 -19.83
N ILE A 63 -17.14 1.81 -19.99
CA ILE A 63 -16.06 2.62 -19.43
C ILE A 63 -15.92 3.90 -20.22
N LEU A 64 -16.10 5.04 -19.53
CA LEU A 64 -15.83 6.37 -20.07
C LEU A 64 -14.36 6.75 -19.90
N SER A 65 -13.80 6.45 -18.75
CA SER A 65 -12.39 6.74 -18.45
C SER A 65 -11.88 5.92 -17.28
N VAL A 66 -10.55 5.77 -17.23
CA VAL A 66 -9.82 5.30 -16.06
C VAL A 66 -8.89 6.43 -15.64
N ALA A 67 -9.11 7.01 -14.47
CA ALA A 67 -8.35 8.15 -14.00
C ALA A 67 -7.80 7.92 -12.59
N PRO A 68 -6.66 8.49 -12.23
CA PRO A 68 -6.19 8.48 -10.84
C PRO A 68 -7.19 9.23 -9.95
N ARG A 69 -7.43 8.69 -8.76
CA ARG A 69 -8.30 9.32 -7.76
C ARG A 69 -7.54 10.43 -7.06
N GLU A 70 -8.07 11.62 -7.07
CA GLU A 70 -7.52 12.73 -6.33
C GLU A 70 -7.72 12.55 -4.82
N ARG A 71 -6.65 12.69 -4.03
CA ARG A 71 -6.67 12.60 -2.57
C ARG A 71 -6.73 14.00 -1.97
N LEU A 72 -7.93 14.43 -1.59
CA LEU A 72 -8.19 15.73 -0.97
C LEU A 72 -7.89 15.71 0.54
N ASP A 73 -7.67 16.88 1.14
CA ASP A 73 -7.50 17.01 2.60
C ASP A 73 -8.73 16.54 3.38
N ALA A 74 -9.92 16.69 2.82
CA ALA A 74 -11.15 16.15 3.41
C ALA A 74 -11.11 14.62 3.58
N HIS A 75 -10.48 13.89 2.64
CA HIS A 75 -10.28 12.44 2.77
C HIS A 75 -9.29 12.13 3.90
N ARG A 76 -8.20 12.89 4.00
CA ARG A 76 -7.22 12.75 5.08
C ARG A 76 -7.80 13.08 6.45
N LEU A 77 -8.65 14.09 6.52
CA LEU A 77 -9.38 14.45 7.73
C LEU A 77 -10.21 13.27 8.23
N VAL A 78 -11.06 12.71 7.37
CA VAL A 78 -11.90 11.56 7.73
C VAL A 78 -11.04 10.35 8.14
N GLU A 79 -9.97 10.06 7.40
CA GLU A 79 -9.03 8.98 7.71
C GLU A 79 -8.40 9.13 9.10
N ASP A 80 -7.85 10.31 9.43
CA ASP A 80 -7.22 10.55 10.73
C ASP A 80 -8.22 10.43 11.90
N TYR A 81 -9.47 10.90 11.73
CA TYR A 81 -10.53 10.71 12.72
C TYR A 81 -10.91 9.24 12.88
N MET A 82 -11.02 8.51 11.77
CA MET A 82 -11.30 7.07 11.83
C MET A 82 -10.18 6.31 12.54
N ILE A 83 -8.92 6.63 12.25
CA ILE A 83 -7.75 6.03 12.93
C ILE A 83 -7.80 6.34 14.44
N ALA A 84 -8.06 7.58 14.80
CA ALA A 84 -8.16 7.99 16.21
C ALA A 84 -9.27 7.24 16.96
N ALA A 85 -10.45 7.10 16.34
CA ALA A 85 -11.57 6.34 16.91
C ALA A 85 -11.25 4.86 17.04
N ASN A 86 -10.62 4.25 16.03
CA ASN A 86 -10.19 2.86 16.03
C ASN A 86 -9.18 2.57 17.17
N VAL A 87 -8.21 3.45 17.36
CA VAL A 87 -7.23 3.36 18.47
C VAL A 87 -7.93 3.53 19.82
N ALA A 88 -8.85 4.50 19.93
CA ALA A 88 -9.59 4.74 21.18
C ALA A 88 -10.44 3.52 21.58
N ALA A 89 -11.13 2.89 20.64
CA ALA A 89 -11.93 1.68 20.88
C ALA A 89 -11.04 0.50 21.35
N ALA A 90 -9.91 0.26 20.69
CA ALA A 90 -8.98 -0.78 21.11
C ALA A 90 -8.48 -0.54 22.55
N LYS A 91 -7.99 0.67 22.84
CA LYS A 91 -7.51 1.02 24.18
C LYS A 91 -8.58 0.98 25.26
N ALA A 92 -9.82 1.34 24.92
CA ALA A 92 -10.94 1.25 25.86
C ALA A 92 -11.20 -0.21 26.28
N LEU A 93 -11.17 -1.14 25.34
CA LEU A 93 -11.32 -2.57 25.62
C LEU A 93 -10.13 -3.14 26.38
N GLU A 94 -8.90 -2.76 26.03
CA GLU A 94 -7.68 -3.15 26.76
C GLU A 94 -7.74 -2.70 28.23
N ALA A 95 -8.18 -1.48 28.48
CA ALA A 95 -8.34 -0.95 29.84
C ALA A 95 -9.34 -1.76 30.70
N LYS A 96 -10.32 -2.39 30.05
CA LYS A 96 -11.30 -3.28 30.68
C LYS A 96 -10.90 -4.75 30.65
N LYS A 97 -9.75 -5.10 30.04
CA LYS A 97 -9.34 -6.49 29.78
C LYS A 97 -10.42 -7.29 29.04
N ALA A 98 -11.19 -6.61 28.21
CA ALA A 98 -12.24 -7.20 27.38
C ALA A 98 -11.66 -7.74 26.07
N PRO A 99 -12.32 -8.72 25.42
CA PRO A 99 -11.88 -9.25 24.14
C PRO A 99 -11.80 -8.16 23.06
N VAL A 100 -10.73 -8.18 22.25
CA VAL A 100 -10.54 -7.24 21.13
C VAL A 100 -10.26 -8.04 19.87
N MET A 101 -10.88 -7.67 18.76
CA MET A 101 -10.45 -8.10 17.43
C MET A 101 -9.53 -7.04 16.85
N TYR A 102 -8.22 -7.25 16.99
CA TYR A 102 -7.22 -6.31 16.46
C TYR A 102 -7.10 -6.39 14.94
N ARG A 103 -6.64 -5.32 14.35
CA ARG A 103 -6.14 -5.27 12.97
C ARG A 103 -4.64 -5.19 13.04
N ASP A 104 -4.00 -6.34 12.93
CA ASP A 104 -2.57 -6.50 13.08
C ASP A 104 -1.85 -6.34 11.74
N HIS A 105 -0.71 -5.69 11.76
CA HIS A 105 0.19 -5.57 10.63
C HIS A 105 1.63 -5.68 11.12
N GLU A 106 2.22 -6.84 10.90
CA GLU A 106 3.58 -7.12 11.35
C GLU A 106 4.62 -6.42 10.48
N PRO A 107 5.83 -6.15 11.02
CA PRO A 107 6.94 -5.66 10.21
C PRO A 107 7.32 -6.66 9.12
N PRO A 108 7.95 -6.20 8.04
CA PRO A 108 8.47 -7.07 6.98
C PRO A 108 9.45 -8.13 7.49
N SER A 109 9.41 -9.32 6.89
CA SER A 109 10.37 -10.38 7.23
C SER A 109 11.79 -10.00 6.84
N ARG A 110 12.77 -10.64 7.49
CA ARG A 110 14.19 -10.37 7.23
C ARG A 110 14.58 -10.66 5.78
N GLU A 111 14.04 -11.73 5.19
CA GLU A 111 14.27 -12.11 3.80
C GLU A 111 13.82 -11.01 2.85
N LYS A 112 12.60 -10.49 3.05
CA LYS A 112 12.07 -9.38 2.25
C LYS A 112 12.88 -8.11 2.40
N LEU A 113 13.39 -7.82 3.61
CA LEU A 113 14.25 -6.65 3.85
C LEU A 113 15.61 -6.79 3.17
N VAL A 114 16.20 -8.01 3.13
CA VAL A 114 17.44 -8.27 2.38
C VAL A 114 17.20 -8.07 0.89
N ALA A 115 16.14 -8.65 0.33
CA ALA A 115 15.80 -8.47 -1.08
C ALA A 115 15.58 -6.99 -1.43
N LEU A 116 14.89 -6.23 -0.57
CA LEU A 116 14.73 -4.78 -0.77
C LEU A 116 16.07 -4.05 -0.73
N LYS A 117 16.97 -4.40 0.20
CA LYS A 117 18.30 -3.79 0.30
C LYS A 117 19.10 -4.00 -0.99
N ASP A 118 19.11 -5.25 -1.50
CA ASP A 118 19.84 -5.59 -2.72
C ASP A 118 19.25 -4.84 -3.93
N TYR A 119 17.92 -4.74 -4.00
CA TYR A 119 17.24 -3.95 -5.01
C TYR A 119 17.57 -2.45 -4.93
N LEU A 120 17.55 -1.86 -3.74
CA LEU A 120 17.88 -0.44 -3.54
C LEU A 120 19.34 -0.12 -3.88
N ALA A 121 20.25 -1.07 -3.67
CA ALA A 121 21.64 -0.91 -4.03
C ALA A 121 21.88 -0.72 -5.54
N THR A 122 20.96 -1.23 -6.38
CA THR A 122 21.02 -1.00 -7.85
C THR A 122 20.76 0.46 -8.24
N PHE A 123 20.21 1.28 -7.31
CA PHE A 123 19.94 2.71 -7.47
C PHE A 123 20.87 3.58 -6.63
N ASP A 124 21.97 3.04 -6.12
CA ASP A 124 22.90 3.71 -5.21
C ASP A 124 22.23 4.21 -3.91
N LEU A 125 21.20 3.48 -3.45
CA LEU A 125 20.49 3.77 -2.21
C LEU A 125 20.92 2.79 -1.11
N GLU A 126 21.42 3.35 -0.01
CA GLU A 126 21.82 2.55 1.15
C GLU A 126 20.62 2.24 2.05
N PHE A 127 20.46 0.98 2.41
CA PHE A 127 19.48 0.49 3.38
C PHE A 127 20.17 -0.37 4.44
N ALA A 128 20.24 0.14 5.69
CA ALA A 128 20.91 -0.54 6.78
C ALA A 128 19.99 -1.57 7.46
N LEU A 129 20.40 -2.84 7.49
CA LEU A 129 19.63 -3.96 8.10
C LEU A 129 19.98 -4.22 9.57
N GLY A 130 20.93 -3.51 10.16
CA GLY A 130 21.41 -3.74 11.53
C GLY A 130 20.56 -3.13 12.64
N GLN A 131 19.51 -2.38 12.30
CA GLN A 131 18.64 -1.66 13.22
C GLN A 131 17.21 -2.22 13.18
N VAL A 132 16.42 -1.90 14.22
CA VAL A 132 14.98 -2.15 14.19
C VAL A 132 14.35 -1.31 13.09
N VAL A 133 13.81 -1.98 12.07
CA VAL A 133 13.15 -1.32 10.95
C VAL A 133 11.83 -0.74 11.44
N ARG A 134 11.59 0.53 11.12
CA ARG A 134 10.37 1.27 11.41
C ARG A 134 9.76 1.80 10.12
N PRO A 135 8.49 2.19 10.09
CA PRO A 135 7.89 2.83 8.91
C PRO A 135 8.68 4.06 8.44
N SER A 136 9.19 4.88 9.37
CA SER A 136 10.05 6.03 9.06
C SER A 136 11.33 5.67 8.30
N THR A 137 11.85 4.44 8.46
CA THR A 137 13.02 3.98 7.70
C THR A 137 12.73 3.95 6.20
N PHE A 138 11.53 3.52 5.80
CA PHE A 138 11.09 3.53 4.41
C PHE A 138 10.81 4.96 3.92
N ASN A 139 10.17 5.80 4.76
CA ASN A 139 9.92 7.21 4.43
C ASN A 139 11.22 7.95 4.14
N HIS A 140 12.29 7.69 4.89
CA HIS A 140 13.62 8.28 4.62
C HIS A 140 14.19 7.86 3.25
N ILE A 141 13.97 6.62 2.83
CA ILE A 141 14.37 6.16 1.49
C ILE A 141 13.60 6.95 0.43
N LEU A 142 12.27 7.07 0.59
CA LEU A 142 11.42 7.80 -0.34
C LEU A 142 11.77 9.30 -0.41
N THR A 143 12.16 9.88 0.71
CA THR A 143 12.65 11.27 0.76
C THR A 143 13.99 11.44 0.02
N LYS A 144 14.93 10.49 0.19
CA LYS A 144 16.23 10.51 -0.52
C LYS A 144 16.08 10.38 -2.04
N ILE A 145 15.09 9.63 -2.50
CA ILE A 145 14.80 9.49 -3.92
C ILE A 145 14.28 10.80 -4.50
N GLY A 146 13.53 11.57 -3.73
CA GLY A 146 12.89 12.81 -4.22
C GLY A 146 11.99 12.54 -5.43
N ASP A 147 12.07 13.40 -6.45
CA ASP A 147 11.23 13.32 -7.66
C ASP A 147 11.93 12.58 -8.82
N ARG A 148 12.85 11.65 -8.52
CA ARG A 148 13.50 10.85 -9.56
C ARG A 148 12.47 9.98 -10.30
N ASP A 149 12.76 9.67 -11.56
CA ASP A 149 11.91 8.80 -12.40
C ASP A 149 11.71 7.40 -11.80
N GLU A 150 12.66 6.93 -10.98
CA GLU A 150 12.63 5.64 -10.30
C GLU A 150 11.72 5.60 -9.06
N ARG A 151 11.24 6.75 -8.57
CA ARG A 151 10.40 6.83 -7.36
C ARG A 151 9.20 5.88 -7.36
N PRO A 152 8.35 5.82 -8.42
CA PRO A 152 7.18 4.95 -8.41
C PRO A 152 7.51 3.47 -8.27
N GLN A 153 8.56 3.01 -8.96
CA GLN A 153 8.98 1.60 -8.89
C GLN A 153 9.56 1.23 -7.52
N ILE A 154 10.29 2.16 -6.88
CA ILE A 154 10.84 1.93 -5.55
C ILE A 154 9.71 1.94 -4.51
N MET A 155 8.71 2.83 -4.65
CA MET A 155 7.51 2.82 -3.82
C MET A 155 6.75 1.49 -3.94
N GLU A 156 6.58 0.98 -5.15
CA GLU A 156 5.94 -0.32 -5.36
C GLU A 156 6.74 -1.46 -4.73
N GLN A 157 8.08 -1.43 -4.83
CA GLN A 157 8.93 -2.44 -4.21
C GLN A 157 8.89 -2.36 -2.68
N VAL A 158 8.85 -1.15 -2.12
CA VAL A 158 8.62 -0.95 -0.69
C VAL A 158 7.26 -1.52 -0.27
N LEU A 159 6.19 -1.30 -1.05
CA LEU A 159 4.88 -1.89 -0.79
C LEU A 159 4.92 -3.42 -0.81
N ARG A 160 5.53 -4.03 -1.83
CA ARG A 160 5.67 -5.50 -1.96
C ARG A 160 6.45 -6.13 -0.80
N THR A 161 7.33 -5.35 -0.17
CA THR A 161 8.09 -5.78 1.00
C THR A 161 7.19 -5.91 2.22
N GLN A 162 6.12 -5.14 2.33
CA GLN A 162 5.23 -5.17 3.48
C GLN A 162 4.54 -6.53 3.65
N THR A 163 4.13 -6.82 4.87
CA THR A 163 3.24 -7.95 5.19
C THR A 163 1.79 -7.57 4.93
N GLN A 164 0.92 -8.55 4.80
CA GLN A 164 -0.52 -8.28 4.76
C GLN A 164 -1.06 -8.13 6.18
N ALA A 165 -1.90 -7.13 6.38
CA ALA A 165 -2.63 -6.98 7.65
C ALA A 165 -3.70 -8.08 7.78
N TYR A 166 -3.97 -8.51 9.02
CA TYR A 166 -4.92 -9.56 9.33
C TYR A 166 -5.70 -9.24 10.61
N TYR A 167 -6.73 -10.01 10.91
CA TYR A 167 -7.51 -9.88 12.14
C TYR A 167 -7.14 -10.98 13.12
N ALA A 168 -6.84 -10.62 14.38
CA ALA A 168 -6.57 -11.56 15.46
C ALA A 168 -6.94 -10.96 16.82
N PRO A 169 -7.22 -11.81 17.85
CA PRO A 169 -7.41 -11.33 19.21
C PRO A 169 -6.08 -11.06 19.95
N ALA A 170 -4.94 -11.48 19.39
CA ALA A 170 -3.61 -11.20 19.93
C ALA A 170 -3.07 -9.93 19.30
N ASN A 171 -2.67 -8.96 20.13
CA ASN A 171 -2.16 -7.67 19.63
C ASN A 171 -0.68 -7.77 19.25
N THR A 172 -0.35 -7.63 17.98
CA THR A 172 1.03 -7.48 17.46
C THR A 172 1.34 -6.05 17.02
N GLY A 173 0.36 -5.16 17.11
CA GLY A 173 0.44 -3.78 16.64
C GLY A 173 0.19 -3.64 15.14
N HIS A 174 0.24 -2.40 14.67
CA HIS A 174 0.05 -2.08 13.27
C HIS A 174 1.28 -1.34 12.74
N PHE A 175 2.22 -2.08 12.16
CA PHE A 175 3.49 -1.56 11.67
C PHE A 175 3.30 -0.38 10.70
N GLY A 176 2.54 -0.53 9.62
CA GLY A 176 2.36 0.52 8.62
C GLY A 176 1.82 1.84 9.19
N LEU A 177 0.93 1.78 10.20
CA LEU A 177 0.41 2.96 10.88
C LEU A 177 1.30 3.43 12.05
N ALA A 178 2.38 2.72 12.37
CA ALA A 178 3.22 2.96 13.54
C ALA A 178 2.40 3.03 14.86
N LEU A 179 1.45 2.11 15.04
CA LEU A 179 0.55 2.03 16.18
C LEU A 179 0.78 0.74 16.97
N GLY A 180 0.87 0.84 18.28
CA GLY A 180 0.99 -0.33 19.17
C GLY A 180 -0.33 -1.04 19.47
N SER A 181 -1.48 -0.41 19.17
CA SER A 181 -2.81 -0.99 19.37
C SER A 181 -3.76 -0.40 18.33
N TYR A 182 -4.41 -1.27 17.55
CA TYR A 182 -5.31 -0.84 16.49
C TYR A 182 -6.40 -1.89 16.26
N ALA A 183 -7.65 -1.46 16.29
CA ALA A 183 -8.80 -2.31 15.97
C ALA A 183 -9.77 -1.54 15.07
N HIS A 184 -10.40 -2.22 14.13
CA HIS A 184 -11.43 -1.59 13.31
C HIS A 184 -12.71 -1.41 14.11
N PHE A 185 -13.24 -0.20 14.13
CA PHE A 185 -14.43 0.18 14.89
C PHE A 185 -15.42 1.02 14.08
N THR A 186 -14.94 1.80 13.11
CA THR A 186 -15.69 2.88 12.47
C THR A 186 -16.64 2.46 11.35
N SER A 187 -16.68 1.17 10.95
CA SER A 187 -17.49 0.71 9.82
C SER A 187 -18.22 -0.62 10.07
N PRO A 188 -19.06 -0.74 11.12
CA PRO A 188 -19.69 -2.03 11.51
C PRO A 188 -20.73 -2.54 10.49
N ILE A 189 -21.20 -1.68 9.57
CA ILE A 189 -22.17 -2.08 8.53
C ILE A 189 -21.52 -3.03 7.51
N ARG A 190 -20.24 -2.81 7.17
CA ARG A 190 -19.54 -3.54 6.12
C ARG A 190 -18.40 -4.43 6.61
N ARG A 191 -17.98 -4.30 7.87
CA ARG A 191 -16.89 -5.10 8.45
C ARG A 191 -17.35 -5.81 9.72
N TYR A 192 -17.34 -7.13 9.68
CA TYR A 192 -17.75 -7.94 10.84
C TYR A 192 -16.81 -7.75 12.03
N ALA A 193 -15.52 -7.49 11.80
CA ALA A 193 -14.56 -7.19 12.87
C ALA A 193 -14.99 -5.97 13.70
N ASP A 194 -15.47 -4.90 13.05
CA ASP A 194 -15.99 -3.71 13.75
C ASP A 194 -17.20 -4.06 14.62
N LEU A 195 -18.11 -4.92 14.13
CA LEU A 195 -19.26 -5.36 14.89
C LEU A 195 -18.84 -6.13 16.16
N LEU A 196 -17.82 -6.98 16.08
CA LEU A 196 -17.26 -7.69 17.25
C LEU A 196 -16.71 -6.70 18.29
N VAL A 197 -15.99 -5.65 17.84
CA VAL A 197 -15.47 -4.60 18.71
C VAL A 197 -16.61 -3.81 19.35
N HIS A 198 -17.65 -3.43 18.62
CA HIS A 198 -18.85 -2.78 19.19
C HIS A 198 -19.50 -3.64 20.25
N ARG A 199 -19.73 -4.92 19.97
CA ARG A 199 -20.37 -5.85 20.91
C ARG A 199 -19.52 -6.06 22.18
N SER A 200 -18.21 -6.09 22.03
CA SER A 200 -17.29 -6.15 23.17
C SER A 200 -17.37 -4.87 24.03
N LEU A 201 -17.44 -3.67 23.40
CA LEU A 201 -17.61 -2.40 24.11
C LEU A 201 -18.95 -2.35 24.88
N VAL A 202 -20.04 -2.80 24.26
CA VAL A 202 -21.36 -2.90 24.93
C VAL A 202 -21.27 -3.73 26.20
N GLY A 203 -20.64 -4.90 26.13
CA GLY A 203 -20.46 -5.77 27.31
C GLY A 203 -19.52 -5.17 28.36
N ALA A 204 -18.37 -4.63 27.92
CA ALA A 204 -17.33 -4.12 28.83
C ALA A 204 -17.73 -2.87 29.60
N TYR A 205 -18.62 -2.04 29.03
CA TYR A 205 -19.07 -0.77 29.61
C TYR A 205 -20.54 -0.79 30.06
N GLY A 206 -21.24 -1.91 29.89
CA GLY A 206 -22.65 -2.01 30.24
C GLY A 206 -23.52 -1.01 29.48
N LEU A 207 -23.23 -0.75 28.21
CA LEU A 207 -23.97 0.20 27.41
C LEU A 207 -25.38 -0.31 27.17
N GLU A 208 -26.41 0.42 27.61
CA GLU A 208 -27.80 0.09 27.30
C GLU A 208 -28.03 0.32 25.81
N VAL A 209 -28.33 -0.75 25.09
CA VAL A 209 -28.84 -0.64 23.73
C VAL A 209 -30.28 -0.19 23.88
N GLY A 210 -30.59 1.03 23.52
CA GLY A 210 -31.96 1.54 23.50
C GLY A 210 -32.84 0.54 22.78
N LYS A 211 -33.98 0.14 23.38
CA LYS A 211 -34.95 -0.74 22.75
C LYS A 211 -35.24 -0.19 21.36
N PRO A 212 -35.08 -0.97 20.29
CA PRO A 212 -35.41 -0.48 18.95
C PRO A 212 -36.86 -0.05 18.95
N HIS A 213 -37.13 1.24 18.73
CA HIS A 213 -38.47 1.73 18.46
C HIS A 213 -38.85 1.23 17.05
N LEU A 214 -39.31 -0.03 16.98
CA LEU A 214 -39.99 -0.52 15.81
C LEU A 214 -41.27 0.29 15.66
N ARG A 215 -41.33 1.19 14.69
CA ARG A 215 -42.54 1.80 14.22
C ARG A 215 -43.45 0.68 13.63
N GLY A 216 -44.37 0.21 14.41
CA GLY A 216 -45.32 -0.85 14.01
C GLY A 216 -45.47 -1.87 15.13
N GLY A 217 -46.50 -1.72 15.93
CA GLY A 217 -46.80 -2.45 17.14
C GLY A 217 -46.81 -3.97 16.97
N GLY A 218 -45.74 -4.60 17.21
CA GLY A 218 -45.59 -6.02 17.44
C GLY A 218 -44.57 -6.21 18.55
N ARG A 219 -45.09 -6.51 19.75
CA ARG A 219 -44.29 -6.98 20.87
C ARG A 219 -43.76 -8.37 20.48
N ALA A 220 -42.52 -8.46 20.06
CA ALA A 220 -41.78 -9.73 20.05
C ALA A 220 -41.43 -10.04 21.49
N ASP A 221 -42.17 -10.95 22.12
CA ASP A 221 -41.91 -11.46 23.42
C ASP A 221 -40.53 -12.15 23.45
N GLY A 222 -39.63 -11.60 24.21
CA GLY A 222 -38.80 -12.38 25.09
C GLY A 222 -37.37 -12.73 24.71
N VAL A 223 -36.73 -12.22 23.67
CA VAL A 223 -35.25 -12.28 23.58
C VAL A 223 -34.74 -10.95 23.10
N ALA A 224 -34.26 -10.13 24.02
CA ALA A 224 -33.37 -9.04 23.63
C ALA A 224 -32.20 -9.69 22.88
N PRO A 225 -31.90 -9.32 21.62
CA PRO A 225 -30.72 -9.84 20.96
C PRO A 225 -29.54 -9.54 21.87
N ALA A 226 -28.74 -10.55 22.20
CA ALA A 226 -27.53 -10.39 23.00
C ALA A 226 -26.60 -9.45 22.24
N THR A 227 -26.70 -8.16 22.56
CA THR A 227 -25.91 -7.12 21.88
C THR A 227 -24.44 -7.12 22.35
N ALA A 228 -24.19 -7.67 23.54
CA ALA A 228 -22.86 -7.90 24.05
C ALA A 228 -22.23 -9.16 23.41
N LEU A 229 -20.90 -9.18 23.36
CA LEU A 229 -20.14 -10.35 22.94
C LEU A 229 -20.29 -11.45 24.01
N THR A 230 -20.64 -12.66 23.59
CA THR A 230 -20.75 -13.81 24.49
C THR A 230 -19.37 -14.43 24.76
N GLY A 231 -19.25 -15.21 25.84
CA GLY A 231 -18.01 -15.95 26.14
C GLY A 231 -17.63 -16.92 25.04
N GLU A 232 -18.60 -17.65 24.47
CA GLU A 232 -18.37 -18.57 23.34
C GLU A 232 -17.86 -17.86 22.11
N GLU A 233 -18.40 -16.68 21.78
CA GLU A 233 -17.94 -15.88 20.65
C GLU A 233 -16.52 -15.34 20.89
N ALA A 234 -16.19 -14.97 22.12
CA ALA A 234 -14.85 -14.54 22.50
C ALA A 234 -13.82 -15.68 22.33
N GLU A 235 -14.17 -16.91 22.74
CA GLU A 235 -13.33 -18.09 22.53
C GLU A 235 -13.13 -18.42 21.05
N ARG A 236 -14.10 -18.13 20.20
CA ARG A 236 -14.04 -18.35 18.74
C ARG A 236 -13.35 -17.23 17.96
N MET A 237 -12.97 -16.11 18.59
CA MET A 237 -12.35 -14.97 17.92
C MET A 237 -11.10 -15.32 17.08
N PRO A 238 -10.20 -16.23 17.47
CA PRO A 238 -9.09 -16.62 16.62
C PRO A 238 -9.55 -17.18 15.26
N ALA A 239 -10.49 -18.11 15.27
CA ALA A 239 -11.05 -18.70 14.05
C ALA A 239 -11.85 -17.68 13.21
N LEU A 240 -12.58 -16.78 13.87
CA LEU A 240 -13.29 -15.69 13.22
C LEU A 240 -12.32 -14.71 12.54
N GLY A 241 -11.22 -14.37 13.20
CA GLY A 241 -10.17 -13.50 12.63
C GLY A 241 -9.57 -14.06 11.34
N GLU A 242 -9.27 -15.36 11.33
CA GLU A 242 -8.81 -16.06 10.12
C GLU A 242 -9.86 -16.05 9.00
N LEU A 243 -11.12 -16.32 9.33
CA LEU A 243 -12.22 -16.34 8.37
C LEU A 243 -12.43 -14.96 7.73
N ILE A 244 -12.48 -13.91 8.56
CA ILE A 244 -12.64 -12.52 8.09
C ILE A 244 -11.45 -12.12 7.20
N SER A 245 -10.22 -12.45 7.61
CA SER A 245 -9.01 -12.14 6.84
C SER A 245 -8.98 -12.86 5.49
N LYS A 246 -9.43 -14.12 5.43
CA LYS A 246 -9.58 -14.88 4.18
C LYS A 246 -10.66 -14.27 3.27
N ALA A 247 -11.81 -13.88 3.85
CA ALA A 247 -12.90 -13.26 3.10
C ALA A 247 -12.48 -11.89 2.52
N GLU A 248 -11.74 -11.08 3.29
CA GLU A 248 -11.20 -9.79 2.85
C GLU A 248 -10.24 -9.97 1.66
N ARG A 249 -9.28 -10.91 1.76
CA ARG A 249 -8.35 -11.19 0.65
C ARG A 249 -9.08 -11.61 -0.62
N ARG A 250 -10.06 -12.52 -0.50
CA ARG A 250 -10.88 -12.93 -1.64
C ARG A 250 -11.67 -11.77 -2.25
N ALA A 251 -12.20 -10.87 -1.43
CA ALA A 251 -12.92 -9.69 -1.92
C ALA A 251 -11.97 -8.73 -2.66
N MET A 252 -10.78 -8.47 -2.12
CA MET A 252 -9.76 -7.65 -2.78
C MET A 252 -9.29 -8.25 -4.12
N GLU A 253 -9.13 -9.57 -4.17
CA GLU A 253 -8.76 -10.29 -5.40
C GLU A 253 -9.85 -10.16 -6.45
N ALA A 254 -11.12 -10.41 -6.08
CA ALA A 254 -12.27 -10.24 -6.98
C ALA A 254 -12.41 -8.80 -7.49
N GLU A 255 -12.17 -7.79 -6.63
CA GLU A 255 -12.19 -6.38 -7.02
C GLU A 255 -11.10 -6.09 -8.06
N ARG A 256 -9.86 -6.53 -7.81
CA ARG A 256 -8.74 -6.35 -8.73
C ARG A 256 -9.00 -7.01 -10.08
N GLU A 257 -9.39 -8.29 -10.07
CA GLU A 257 -9.72 -9.01 -11.31
C GLU A 257 -10.86 -8.34 -12.09
N THR A 258 -11.84 -7.77 -11.39
CA THR A 258 -12.94 -7.04 -12.04
C THR A 258 -12.44 -5.77 -12.71
N ILE A 259 -11.56 -5.01 -12.04
CA ILE A 259 -10.93 -3.81 -12.62
C ILE A 259 -10.09 -4.20 -13.84
N ASP A 260 -9.29 -5.26 -13.76
CA ASP A 260 -8.47 -5.74 -14.88
C ASP A 260 -9.32 -6.12 -16.10
N ARG A 261 -10.48 -6.79 -15.88
CA ARG A 261 -11.46 -7.10 -16.95
C ARG A 261 -12.06 -5.84 -17.57
N TYR A 262 -12.40 -4.84 -16.76
CA TYR A 262 -12.87 -3.56 -17.27
C TYR A 262 -11.81 -2.84 -18.11
N VAL A 263 -10.57 -2.78 -17.61
CA VAL A 263 -9.48 -2.16 -18.35
C VAL A 263 -9.22 -2.91 -19.66
N ALA A 264 -9.21 -4.24 -19.65
CA ALA A 264 -9.06 -5.03 -20.86
C ALA A 264 -10.22 -4.82 -21.86
N ALA A 265 -11.46 -4.66 -21.36
CA ALA A 265 -12.61 -4.32 -22.21
C ALA A 265 -12.47 -2.94 -22.87
N TYR A 266 -11.99 -1.95 -22.13
CA TYR A 266 -11.69 -0.64 -22.70
C TYR A 266 -10.58 -0.73 -23.74
N LEU A 267 -9.46 -1.36 -23.40
CA LEU A 267 -8.30 -1.49 -24.26
C LEU A 267 -8.52 -2.42 -25.46
N SER A 268 -9.56 -3.26 -25.45
CA SER A 268 -9.89 -4.11 -26.63
C SER A 268 -10.22 -3.30 -27.87
N GLN A 269 -10.65 -2.04 -27.72
CA GLN A 269 -10.90 -1.10 -28.82
C GLN A 269 -9.62 -0.46 -29.35
N HIS A 270 -8.50 -0.65 -28.65
CA HIS A 270 -7.18 -0.08 -28.93
C HIS A 270 -6.17 -1.16 -29.38
N VAL A 271 -6.64 -2.34 -29.75
CA VAL A 271 -5.78 -3.39 -30.29
C VAL A 271 -5.17 -2.91 -31.62
N GLY A 272 -3.84 -2.99 -31.70
CA GLY A 272 -3.04 -2.44 -32.80
C GLY A 272 -2.39 -1.10 -32.50
N ASP A 273 -2.89 -0.36 -31.51
CA ASP A 273 -2.32 0.94 -31.13
C ASP A 273 -0.98 0.79 -30.40
N VAL A 274 -0.16 1.83 -30.50
CA VAL A 274 1.10 1.95 -29.77
C VAL A 274 0.85 2.80 -28.55
N LEU A 275 1.05 2.21 -27.38
CA LEU A 275 0.75 2.81 -26.08
C LEU A 275 2.04 3.11 -25.30
N ASP A 276 2.01 4.19 -24.52
CA ASP A 276 3.07 4.49 -23.55
C ASP A 276 2.90 3.58 -22.34
N THR A 277 3.94 2.82 -22.03
CA THR A 277 3.90 1.80 -20.97
C THR A 277 5.11 1.91 -20.07
N ARG A 278 5.00 1.29 -18.87
CA ARG A 278 6.09 1.17 -17.90
C ARG A 278 6.22 -0.28 -17.47
N ILE A 279 7.44 -0.82 -17.47
CA ILE A 279 7.72 -2.17 -16.97
C ILE A 279 7.46 -2.23 -15.46
N THR A 280 6.59 -3.14 -15.03
CA THR A 280 6.22 -3.36 -13.62
C THR A 280 6.75 -4.67 -13.04
N GLY A 281 7.16 -5.61 -13.90
CA GLY A 281 7.72 -6.88 -13.46
C GLY A 281 8.54 -7.53 -14.56
N VAL A 282 9.63 -8.21 -14.17
CA VAL A 282 10.50 -8.93 -15.11
C VAL A 282 10.68 -10.36 -14.63
N GLN A 283 10.55 -11.31 -15.55
CA GLN A 283 10.67 -12.76 -15.33
C GLN A 283 11.47 -13.39 -16.47
N SER A 284 11.87 -14.64 -16.31
CA SER A 284 12.62 -15.37 -17.35
C SER A 284 11.85 -15.57 -18.66
N PHE A 285 10.50 -15.58 -18.60
CA PHE A 285 9.63 -15.78 -19.75
C PHE A 285 9.18 -14.48 -20.44
N GLY A 286 9.56 -13.29 -19.90
CA GLY A 286 9.18 -11.99 -20.43
C GLY A 286 9.08 -10.94 -19.35
N PHE A 287 8.48 -9.80 -19.68
CA PHE A 287 8.20 -8.77 -18.71
C PHE A 287 6.73 -8.31 -18.76
N PHE A 288 6.26 -7.80 -17.62
CA PHE A 288 4.96 -7.15 -17.52
C PHE A 288 5.12 -5.65 -17.65
N ALA A 289 4.21 -5.03 -18.36
CA ALA A 289 4.16 -3.59 -18.51
C ALA A 289 2.74 -3.06 -18.31
N THR A 290 2.65 -1.94 -17.60
CA THR A 290 1.39 -1.24 -17.33
C THR A 290 1.25 -0.06 -18.27
N VAL A 291 0.07 0.14 -18.85
CA VAL A 291 -0.25 1.31 -19.69
C VAL A 291 -0.30 2.56 -18.83
N GLU A 292 0.47 3.58 -19.17
CA GLU A 292 0.47 4.85 -18.43
C GLU A 292 -0.88 5.58 -18.62
N GLY A 293 -1.41 6.11 -17.52
CA GLY A 293 -2.70 6.81 -17.49
C GLY A 293 -3.92 5.91 -17.30
N PHE A 294 -4.00 4.77 -17.99
CA PHE A 294 -5.18 3.89 -17.92
C PHE A 294 -4.99 2.71 -16.97
N GLY A 295 -3.76 2.25 -16.81
CA GLY A 295 -3.48 0.98 -16.14
C GLY A 295 -3.67 -0.21 -17.08
N GLY A 296 -3.80 -1.40 -16.46
CA GLY A 296 -3.82 -2.65 -17.19
C GLY A 296 -2.42 -3.19 -17.39
N ASP A 297 -2.17 -4.31 -16.73
CA ASP A 297 -0.91 -5.01 -16.82
C ASP A 297 -0.95 -6.03 -17.96
N GLY A 298 0.00 -5.96 -18.86
CA GLY A 298 0.11 -6.90 -19.98
C GLY A 298 1.50 -7.52 -20.06
N LEU A 299 1.54 -8.73 -20.61
CA LEU A 299 2.76 -9.49 -20.82
C LEU A 299 3.39 -9.14 -22.15
N VAL A 300 4.69 -8.89 -22.16
CA VAL A 300 5.56 -8.97 -23.33
C VAL A 300 6.36 -10.26 -23.23
N PRO A 301 6.07 -11.30 -24.03
CA PRO A 301 6.80 -12.55 -24.00
C PRO A 301 8.25 -12.36 -24.46
N VAL A 302 9.20 -13.06 -23.84
CA VAL A 302 10.62 -13.00 -24.22
C VAL A 302 10.84 -13.36 -25.69
N SER A 303 10.01 -14.26 -26.25
CA SER A 303 10.06 -14.67 -27.65
C SER A 303 9.74 -13.56 -28.66
N THR A 304 9.19 -12.43 -28.19
CA THR A 304 8.84 -11.26 -29.04
C THR A 304 9.84 -10.12 -28.90
N LEU A 305 10.88 -10.26 -28.06
CA LEU A 305 11.86 -9.22 -27.82
C LEU A 305 12.93 -9.15 -28.92
N GLY A 306 13.15 -10.21 -29.65
CA GLY A 306 14.15 -10.31 -30.72
C GLY A 306 14.53 -11.75 -31.05
N THR A 307 15.54 -11.92 -31.91
CA THR A 307 16.05 -13.25 -32.32
C THR A 307 17.15 -13.79 -31.43
N GLU A 308 17.67 -12.96 -30.52
CA GLU A 308 18.73 -13.32 -29.58
C GLU A 308 18.16 -13.95 -28.29
N TYR A 309 19.06 -14.60 -27.55
CA TYR A 309 18.71 -15.14 -26.24
C TYR A 309 18.76 -14.04 -25.17
N PHE A 310 17.69 -13.93 -24.34
CA PHE A 310 17.61 -13.03 -23.21
C PHE A 310 17.79 -13.79 -21.90
N ARG A 311 18.84 -13.46 -21.16
CA ARG A 311 19.13 -14.04 -19.85
C ARG A 311 18.45 -13.21 -18.75
N TYR A 312 17.73 -13.88 -17.85
CA TYR A 312 17.20 -13.26 -16.66
C TYR A 312 18.28 -13.14 -15.58
N ASP A 313 18.47 -11.93 -15.06
CA ASP A 313 19.35 -11.64 -13.93
C ASP A 313 18.50 -11.38 -12.68
N GLU A 314 18.53 -12.33 -11.72
CA GLU A 314 17.77 -12.26 -10.49
C GLU A 314 18.21 -11.09 -9.58
N LYS A 315 19.46 -10.66 -9.65
CA LYS A 315 19.99 -9.57 -8.79
C LYS A 315 19.48 -8.20 -9.19
N THR A 316 19.40 -7.98 -10.49
CA THR A 316 18.97 -6.69 -11.06
C THR A 316 17.52 -6.71 -11.52
N HIS A 317 16.84 -7.87 -11.43
CA HIS A 317 15.49 -8.08 -11.98
C HIS A 317 15.37 -7.58 -13.43
N ALA A 318 16.31 -8.01 -14.26
CA ALA A 318 16.42 -7.58 -15.64
C ALA A 318 16.47 -8.76 -16.61
N LEU A 319 15.91 -8.56 -17.81
CA LEU A 319 16.20 -9.42 -18.99
C LEU A 319 17.29 -8.74 -19.79
N ILE A 320 18.39 -9.45 -20.04
CA ILE A 320 19.58 -8.92 -20.72
C ILE A 320 19.83 -9.76 -21.96
N GLY A 321 19.86 -9.11 -23.13
CA GLY A 321 20.24 -9.72 -24.40
C GLY A 321 21.72 -10.10 -24.41
N GLU A 322 22.04 -11.31 -24.81
CA GLU A 322 23.44 -11.80 -24.79
C GLU A 322 24.28 -11.21 -25.92
N GLU A 323 23.68 -10.84 -27.04
CA GLU A 323 24.38 -10.29 -28.20
C GLU A 323 24.34 -8.76 -28.19
N SER A 324 23.18 -8.16 -28.01
CA SER A 324 22.99 -6.71 -28.05
C SER A 324 23.43 -6.02 -26.76
N GLY A 325 23.31 -6.72 -25.62
CA GLY A 325 23.46 -6.13 -24.30
C GLY A 325 22.26 -5.25 -23.88
N ASP A 326 21.17 -5.30 -24.64
CA ASP A 326 19.94 -4.61 -24.32
C ASP A 326 19.36 -5.14 -23.00
N ALA A 327 18.87 -4.23 -22.15
CA ALA A 327 18.34 -4.60 -20.85
C ALA A 327 16.92 -4.04 -20.65
N TYR A 328 16.02 -4.93 -20.27
CA TYR A 328 14.66 -4.57 -19.85
C TYR A 328 14.57 -4.68 -18.33
N THR A 329 14.33 -3.53 -17.68
CA THR A 329 14.34 -3.42 -16.23
C THR A 329 13.02 -2.85 -15.70
N ILE A 330 12.69 -3.17 -14.46
CA ILE A 330 11.50 -2.62 -13.80
C ILE A 330 11.59 -1.09 -13.81
N GLY A 331 10.46 -0.42 -14.12
CA GLY A 331 10.32 1.03 -14.17
C GLY A 331 10.68 1.68 -15.49
N GLN A 332 11.30 0.95 -16.41
CA GLN A 332 11.62 1.45 -17.73
C GLN A 332 10.35 1.80 -18.52
N ARG A 333 10.34 2.95 -19.16
CA ARG A 333 9.25 3.39 -20.07
C ARG A 333 9.52 2.91 -21.47
N LEU A 334 8.50 2.30 -22.06
CA LEU A 334 8.56 1.78 -23.43
C LEU A 334 7.27 2.12 -24.16
N LYS A 335 7.39 2.28 -25.48
CA LYS A 335 6.25 2.27 -26.38
C LYS A 335 6.02 0.85 -26.86
N LEU A 336 4.88 0.29 -26.52
CA LEU A 336 4.51 -1.08 -26.83
C LEU A 336 3.24 -1.10 -27.70
N ARG A 337 3.16 -2.02 -28.62
CA ARG A 337 1.94 -2.28 -29.41
C ARG A 337 1.06 -3.24 -28.64
N LEU A 338 -0.19 -2.88 -28.45
CA LEU A 338 -1.20 -3.78 -27.88
C LEU A 338 -1.62 -4.79 -28.96
N VAL A 339 -1.34 -6.05 -28.73
CA VAL A 339 -1.64 -7.13 -29.68
C VAL A 339 -2.93 -7.85 -29.33
N GLU A 340 -3.18 -8.02 -28.04
CA GLU A 340 -4.35 -8.73 -27.55
C GLU A 340 -4.87 -8.11 -26.26
N ALA A 341 -6.18 -7.97 -26.16
CA ALA A 341 -6.88 -7.59 -24.94
C ALA A 341 -8.07 -8.54 -24.75
N ASN A 342 -8.09 -9.27 -23.64
CA ASN A 342 -9.14 -10.25 -23.35
C ASN A 342 -9.99 -9.83 -22.15
N PRO A 343 -11.23 -9.32 -22.38
CA PRO A 343 -12.10 -8.84 -21.31
C PRO A 343 -12.59 -9.96 -20.36
N VAL A 344 -12.53 -11.22 -20.78
CA VAL A 344 -13.06 -12.33 -19.97
C VAL A 344 -12.15 -12.61 -18.77
N ASN A 345 -10.84 -12.58 -18.98
CA ASN A 345 -9.84 -12.88 -17.96
C ASN A 345 -8.98 -11.66 -17.54
N GLY A 346 -9.20 -10.48 -18.17
CA GLY A 346 -8.47 -9.26 -17.88
C GLY A 346 -7.04 -9.21 -18.44
N SER A 347 -6.64 -10.18 -19.27
CA SER A 347 -5.26 -10.24 -19.77
C SER A 347 -5.01 -9.33 -20.96
N LEU A 348 -3.81 -8.72 -20.98
CA LEU A 348 -3.29 -7.93 -22.09
C LEU A 348 -1.98 -8.55 -22.58
N ARG A 349 -1.73 -8.47 -23.89
CA ARG A 349 -0.45 -8.85 -24.50
C ARG A 349 0.08 -7.71 -25.34
N PHE A 350 1.36 -7.44 -25.15
CA PHE A 350 2.08 -6.41 -25.89
C PHE A 350 3.25 -6.99 -26.68
N GLU A 351 3.70 -6.24 -27.66
CA GLU A 351 4.92 -6.48 -28.42
C GLU A 351 5.73 -5.19 -28.54
N LEU A 352 7.04 -5.32 -28.71
CA LEU A 352 7.91 -4.18 -29.03
C LEU A 352 7.53 -3.59 -30.39
N VAL A 353 7.61 -2.27 -30.47
CA VAL A 353 7.48 -1.57 -31.76
C VAL A 353 8.82 -1.70 -32.50
N GLU A 354 8.81 -2.19 -33.75
CA GLU A 354 10.00 -2.23 -34.57
C GLU A 354 10.67 -0.87 -34.66
N GLY A 355 11.97 -0.78 -34.35
CA GLY A 355 12.75 0.45 -34.36
C GLY A 355 12.70 1.29 -33.06
N ALA A 356 12.09 0.78 -31.98
CA ALA A 356 12.24 1.40 -30.68
C ALA A 356 13.71 1.31 -30.22
N SER A 357 14.35 2.47 -30.07
CA SER A 357 15.76 2.56 -29.70
C SER A 357 15.99 1.90 -28.34
N HIS A 358 16.78 0.87 -28.35
CA HIS A 358 17.24 0.20 -27.16
C HIS A 358 18.16 1.13 -26.37
N LEU A 359 17.82 1.44 -25.13
CA LEU A 359 18.71 2.19 -24.25
C LEU A 359 19.68 1.20 -23.61
N PRO A 360 20.99 1.28 -23.92
CA PRO A 360 21.96 0.40 -23.29
C PRO A 360 21.95 0.63 -21.78
N MET A 361 22.09 -0.46 -21.02
CA MET A 361 22.23 -0.41 -19.59
C MET A 361 23.29 0.63 -19.22
N ARG A 362 22.95 1.64 -18.38
CA ARG A 362 23.96 2.52 -17.78
C ARG A 362 24.92 1.60 -16.98
N ARG A 363 26.05 1.25 -17.57
CA ARG A 363 27.12 0.61 -16.82
C ARG A 363 27.47 1.55 -15.69
N GLY A 364 27.19 1.15 -14.46
CA GLY A 364 27.73 1.80 -13.27
C GLY A 364 29.21 2.03 -13.52
N ALA A 365 29.69 3.24 -13.27
CA ALA A 365 31.09 3.58 -13.48
C ALA A 365 31.96 2.48 -12.87
N PRO A 366 32.96 1.95 -13.60
CA PRO A 366 33.79 0.87 -13.07
C PRO A 366 34.38 1.36 -11.77
N GLY A 367 34.08 0.62 -10.68
CA GLY A 367 34.62 0.93 -9.36
C GLY A 367 36.13 1.08 -9.53
N LYS A 368 36.64 2.25 -9.12
CA LYS A 368 38.08 2.50 -9.11
C LYS A 368 38.72 1.34 -8.37
N ASP A 369 39.41 0.47 -9.11
CA ASP A 369 40.28 -0.55 -8.56
C ASP A 369 41.16 0.11 -7.45
N ARG A 370 40.80 -0.15 -6.22
CA ARG A 370 41.70 0.12 -5.10
C ARG A 370 42.85 -0.86 -5.23
N ARG A 371 43.91 -0.45 -5.91
CA ARG A 371 45.19 -1.13 -5.86
C ARG A 371 45.55 -1.32 -4.38
N PRO A 372 45.90 -2.55 -3.96
CA PRO A 372 46.37 -2.76 -2.61
C PRO A 372 47.68 -1.99 -2.44
N SER A 373 47.65 -0.92 -1.64
CA SER A 373 48.83 -0.20 -1.26
C SER A 373 49.74 -1.14 -0.47
N GLY A 374 50.96 -1.22 -0.94
CA GLY A 374 51.99 -2.13 -0.49
C GLY A 374 52.24 -2.11 1.00
N ARG A 375 52.64 -3.31 1.45
CA ARG A 375 53.25 -3.58 2.74
C ARG A 375 54.23 -2.48 3.15
N ARG A 376 53.97 -1.80 4.24
CA ARG A 376 55.00 -1.11 5.03
C ARG A 376 55.00 -1.64 6.45
N GLY A 377 56.13 -2.27 6.78
CA GLY A 377 56.87 -2.18 8.04
C GLY A 377 56.15 -2.59 9.32
N ARG A 378 56.46 -3.79 9.81
CA ARG A 378 56.29 -4.18 11.21
C ARG A 378 56.98 -3.14 12.12
N PRO A 379 56.35 -2.62 13.17
CA PRO A 379 57.06 -2.00 14.28
C PRO A 379 57.65 -3.12 15.18
N ALA A 380 58.95 -3.12 15.33
CA ALA A 380 59.63 -3.85 16.38
C ALA A 380 59.38 -3.14 17.73
N ASN A 381 59.34 -3.94 18.82
CA ASN A 381 59.35 -3.58 20.24
C ASN A 381 57.97 -3.56 20.94
N ILE A 382 57.60 -4.77 21.36
CA ILE A 382 56.88 -4.95 22.62
C ILE A 382 57.79 -5.75 23.56
N ARG A 383 58.41 -5.05 24.52
CA ARG A 383 59.15 -5.64 25.64
C ARG A 383 58.13 -6.20 26.63
N HIS A 384 58.16 -7.51 26.83
CA HIS A 384 57.60 -8.15 28.00
C HIS A 384 58.34 -7.70 29.24
N ARG A 385 57.68 -7.02 30.17
CA ARG A 385 58.12 -6.89 31.56
C ARG A 385 57.38 -7.97 32.37
N GLY A 386 58.09 -9.03 32.69
CA GLY A 386 57.76 -9.91 33.79
C GLY A 386 58.09 -9.20 35.11
N GLY A 387 57.37 -9.47 36.16
CA GLY A 387 57.55 -9.04 37.55
C GLY A 387 56.52 -9.71 38.42
N LYS A 388 56.86 -10.79 38.98
CA LYS A 388 57.04 -11.19 40.38
C LYS A 388 56.24 -10.31 41.39
N ARG A 389 55.26 -10.82 41.99
CA ARG A 389 55.01 -11.36 43.36
C ARG A 389 53.51 -11.45 43.55
#